data_94ed554bb63de1cb6de8cd490d016cf3
#
_entry.id   94ed554bb63de1cb6de8cd490d016cf3
#
_cell.length_a   1.000
_cell.length_b   1.000
_cell.length_c   1.000
_cell.angle_alpha   90.00
_cell.angle_beta   90.00
_cell.angle_gamma   90.00
#
_symmetry.space_group_name_H-M   'P 1'
#
loop_
_entity.id
_entity.type
_entity.pdbx_description
1 polymer ?
#
loop_
_entity_poly.entity_id
_entity_poly.type
_entity_poly.pdbx_seq_one_letter_code
_entity_poly.pdbx_strand_id
1 'polypeptide(L)'
;MSENRTLDYYNKNASSFAETTIDVDFQETQKRFQKLLPMQGYILDFGCGSGRDTKYFLNQNLKVDAIDGSEKLCRIASDYTGIKVKKMLFKELDEIEKYDGIWACASILHLHQNELQMVFRKMVRALKRDGIIYTSFKYGDFEGERNGRYFIDFTEEKFNKFILNIENVKLKEEWITCDVRPGRGEEKWLNLILQKN
;
A
#
# COMPACT_ATOMS: atom_id res chain seq x y z
N MET A 1 -16.22 -6.58 11.62
CA MET A 1 -17.36 -6.31 10.72
C MET A 1 -17.00 -5.35 9.57
N SER A 2 -16.19 -4.33 9.75
CA SER A 2 -15.78 -3.38 8.67
C SER A 2 -14.83 -4.00 7.62
N GLU A 3 -13.88 -4.83 8.03
CA GLU A 3 -12.93 -5.54 7.13
C GLU A 3 -13.69 -6.35 6.07
N ASN A 4 -14.72 -7.10 6.46
CA ASN A 4 -15.52 -7.89 5.53
C ASN A 4 -16.27 -7.01 4.51
N ARG A 5 -16.79 -5.84 4.91
CA ARG A 5 -17.49 -4.93 3.98
C ARG A 5 -16.53 -4.34 2.94
N THR A 6 -15.33 -3.94 3.35
CA THR A 6 -14.31 -3.43 2.43
C THR A 6 -13.90 -4.49 1.42
N LEU A 7 -13.67 -5.73 1.85
CA LEU A 7 -13.35 -6.85 0.96
C LEU A 7 -14.52 -7.20 0.02
N ASP A 8 -15.75 -7.19 0.53
CA ASP A 8 -16.96 -7.40 -0.29
C ASP A 8 -17.09 -6.34 -1.37
N TYR A 9 -16.82 -5.07 -1.02
CA TYR A 9 -16.80 -3.98 -2.00
C TYR A 9 -15.79 -4.26 -3.12
N TYR A 10 -14.53 -4.58 -2.79
CA TYR A 10 -13.50 -4.84 -3.78
C TYR A 10 -13.78 -6.10 -4.60
N ASN A 11 -14.32 -7.17 -3.99
CA ASN A 11 -14.73 -8.35 -4.74
C ASN A 11 -15.90 -8.07 -5.70
N LYS A 12 -16.86 -7.23 -5.31
CA LYS A 12 -18.00 -6.85 -6.19
C LYS A 12 -17.57 -5.96 -7.34
N ASN A 13 -16.64 -5.04 -7.10
CA ASN A 13 -16.25 -4.00 -8.04
C ASN A 13 -14.87 -4.24 -8.68
N ALA A 14 -14.31 -5.46 -8.61
CA ALA A 14 -12.94 -5.73 -8.99
C ALA A 14 -12.61 -5.32 -10.45
N SER A 15 -13.48 -5.63 -11.40
CA SER A 15 -13.27 -5.29 -12.82
C SER A 15 -13.26 -3.79 -13.06
N SER A 16 -14.27 -3.06 -12.58
CA SER A 16 -14.34 -1.61 -12.75
C SER A 16 -13.23 -0.88 -11.98
N PHE A 17 -12.82 -1.42 -10.82
CA PHE A 17 -11.68 -0.89 -10.09
C PHE A 17 -10.38 -1.07 -10.88
N ALA A 18 -10.16 -2.24 -11.47
CA ALA A 18 -8.99 -2.50 -12.28
C ALA A 18 -8.95 -1.58 -13.52
N GLU A 19 -10.06 -1.47 -14.27
CA GLU A 19 -10.18 -0.59 -15.45
C GLU A 19 -9.84 0.88 -15.13
N THR A 20 -10.18 1.36 -13.94
CA THR A 20 -9.94 2.76 -13.54
C THR A 20 -8.58 3.01 -12.89
N THR A 21 -7.78 1.96 -12.66
CA THR A 21 -6.50 2.10 -11.93
C THR A 21 -5.30 1.55 -12.68
N ILE A 22 -5.49 0.61 -13.61
CA ILE A 22 -4.39 -0.15 -14.21
C ILE A 22 -3.48 0.70 -15.09
N ASP A 23 -4.04 1.66 -15.82
CA ASP A 23 -3.33 2.53 -16.78
C ASP A 23 -3.01 3.93 -16.22
N VAL A 24 -3.28 4.15 -14.92
CA VAL A 24 -3.02 5.44 -14.30
C VAL A 24 -1.52 5.66 -14.13
N ASP A 25 -1.00 6.79 -14.61
CA ASP A 25 0.40 7.15 -14.43
C ASP A 25 0.70 7.47 -12.96
N PHE A 26 1.57 6.68 -12.36
CA PHE A 26 2.03 6.83 -10.99
C PHE A 26 3.57 6.78 -10.87
N GLN A 27 4.25 6.95 -12.02
CA GLN A 27 5.69 6.72 -12.15
C GLN A 27 6.54 7.62 -11.25
N GLU A 28 6.11 8.85 -10.98
CA GLU A 28 6.88 9.77 -10.14
C GLU A 28 7.06 9.19 -8.73
N THR A 29 5.97 8.73 -8.11
CA THR A 29 6.00 8.13 -6.78
C THR A 29 6.71 6.78 -6.77
N GLN A 30 6.48 5.94 -7.78
CA GLN A 30 7.15 4.65 -7.94
C GLN A 30 8.68 4.83 -8.07
N LYS A 31 9.14 5.77 -8.89
CA LYS A 31 10.57 6.10 -9.05
C LYS A 31 11.19 6.63 -7.75
N ARG A 32 10.43 7.44 -6.98
CA ARG A 32 10.90 7.96 -5.70
C ARG A 32 11.18 6.83 -4.71
N PHE A 33 10.29 5.86 -4.59
CA PHE A 33 10.48 4.65 -3.78
C PHE A 33 11.64 3.79 -4.32
N GLN A 34 11.65 3.51 -5.62
CA GLN A 34 12.66 2.65 -6.26
C GLN A 34 14.10 3.16 -6.06
N LYS A 35 14.34 4.47 -6.10
CA LYS A 35 15.65 5.08 -5.88
C LYS A 35 16.28 4.77 -4.52
N LEU A 36 15.48 4.38 -3.56
CA LEU A 36 15.91 4.05 -2.20
C LEU A 36 16.17 2.56 -2.00
N LEU A 37 15.90 1.73 -3.00
CA LEU A 37 16.10 0.28 -2.96
C LEU A 37 17.46 -0.11 -3.53
N PRO A 38 18.03 -1.23 -3.08
CA PRO A 38 19.18 -1.81 -3.74
C PRO A 38 18.83 -2.29 -5.16
N MET A 39 19.85 -2.42 -6.02
CA MET A 39 19.68 -3.03 -7.34
C MET A 39 19.10 -4.45 -7.19
N GLN A 40 18.09 -4.79 -8.01
CA GLN A 40 17.38 -6.07 -7.93
C GLN A 40 16.77 -6.36 -6.55
N GLY A 41 16.43 -5.30 -5.79
CA GLY A 41 15.82 -5.41 -4.47
C GLY A 41 14.56 -6.27 -4.47
N TYR A 42 14.29 -6.91 -3.34
CA TYR A 42 13.09 -7.72 -3.13
C TYR A 42 12.03 -6.94 -2.39
N ILE A 43 10.89 -6.74 -3.00
CA ILE A 43 9.79 -5.95 -2.42
C ILE A 43 8.52 -6.77 -2.25
N LEU A 44 7.66 -6.29 -1.36
CA LEU A 44 6.27 -6.74 -1.21
C LEU A 44 5.34 -5.61 -1.68
N ASP A 45 4.51 -5.91 -2.69
CA ASP A 45 3.35 -5.06 -3.03
C ASP A 45 2.17 -5.48 -2.16
N PHE A 46 1.87 -4.64 -1.16
CA PHE A 46 1.00 -4.96 -0.03
C PHE A 46 -0.38 -4.34 -0.21
N GLY A 47 -1.27 -5.13 -0.83
CA GLY A 47 -2.57 -4.68 -1.34
C GLY A 47 -2.46 -4.17 -2.77
N CYS A 48 -2.01 -5.04 -3.68
CA CYS A 48 -1.61 -4.68 -5.03
C CYS A 48 -2.77 -4.26 -5.96
N GLY A 49 -4.01 -4.51 -5.57
CA GLY A 49 -5.19 -4.14 -6.33
C GLY A 49 -5.19 -4.71 -7.74
N SER A 50 -5.16 -3.84 -8.76
CA SER A 50 -5.11 -4.22 -10.18
C SER A 50 -3.76 -4.79 -10.66
N GLY A 51 -2.71 -4.69 -9.83
CA GLY A 51 -1.35 -5.09 -10.20
C GLY A 51 -0.54 -4.04 -10.95
N ARG A 52 -1.04 -2.79 -11.07
CA ARG A 52 -0.35 -1.67 -11.73
C ARG A 52 1.08 -1.49 -11.21
N ASP A 53 1.23 -1.36 -9.90
CA ASP A 53 2.53 -1.09 -9.28
C ASP A 53 3.42 -2.34 -9.30
N THR A 54 2.86 -3.51 -9.06
CA THR A 54 3.55 -4.80 -9.25
C THR A 54 4.17 -4.91 -10.63
N LYS A 55 3.40 -4.62 -11.69
CA LYS A 55 3.89 -4.68 -13.08
C LYS A 55 5.01 -3.68 -13.33
N TYR A 56 4.87 -2.46 -12.83
CA TYR A 56 5.91 -1.45 -12.92
C TYR A 56 7.22 -1.96 -12.30
N PHE A 57 7.20 -2.44 -11.06
CA PHE A 57 8.40 -2.89 -10.36
C PHE A 57 9.05 -4.11 -10.99
N LEU A 58 8.27 -5.06 -11.50
CA LEU A 58 8.79 -6.19 -12.29
C LEU A 58 9.53 -5.71 -13.54
N ASN A 59 9.00 -4.72 -14.26
CA ASN A 59 9.63 -4.12 -15.44
C ASN A 59 10.92 -3.34 -15.09
N GLN A 60 11.10 -2.96 -13.83
CA GLN A 60 12.33 -2.35 -13.32
C GLN A 60 13.33 -3.40 -12.78
N ASN A 61 13.12 -4.68 -13.07
CA ASN A 61 13.97 -5.80 -12.62
C ASN A 61 14.03 -5.98 -11.09
N LEU A 62 13.02 -5.52 -10.35
CA LEU A 62 12.88 -5.84 -8.94
C LEU A 62 12.26 -7.24 -8.78
N LYS A 63 12.60 -7.93 -7.71
CA LYS A 63 11.90 -9.12 -7.28
C LYS A 63 10.64 -8.70 -6.50
N VAL A 64 9.47 -9.19 -6.88
CA VAL A 64 8.20 -8.75 -6.30
C VAL A 64 7.39 -9.94 -5.81
N ASP A 65 7.03 -9.93 -4.53
CA ASP A 65 5.86 -10.64 -4.02
C ASP A 65 4.67 -9.65 -4.03
N ALA A 66 3.50 -10.13 -4.41
CA ALA A 66 2.28 -9.32 -4.40
C ALA A 66 1.13 -10.04 -3.68
N ILE A 67 0.41 -9.29 -2.87
CA ILE A 67 -0.76 -9.78 -2.15
C ILE A 67 -1.95 -8.83 -2.26
N ASP A 68 -3.15 -9.39 -2.19
CA ASP A 68 -4.39 -8.65 -2.00
C ASP A 68 -5.40 -9.48 -1.19
N GLY A 69 -6.31 -8.83 -0.47
CA GLY A 69 -7.38 -9.49 0.26
C GLY A 69 -8.53 -9.96 -0.63
N SER A 70 -8.74 -9.30 -1.79
CA SER A 70 -9.79 -9.65 -2.74
C SER A 70 -9.31 -10.75 -3.69
N GLU A 71 -10.01 -11.90 -3.65
CA GLU A 71 -9.70 -13.01 -4.55
C GLU A 71 -9.82 -12.64 -6.02
N LYS A 72 -10.82 -11.79 -6.38
CA LYS A 72 -11.00 -11.36 -7.75
C LYS A 72 -9.87 -10.42 -8.22
N LEU A 73 -9.43 -9.50 -7.38
CA LEU A 73 -8.27 -8.65 -7.69
C LEU A 73 -6.99 -9.47 -7.80
N CYS A 74 -6.78 -10.47 -6.94
CA CYS A 74 -5.64 -11.38 -7.07
C CYS A 74 -5.60 -12.08 -8.44
N ARG A 75 -6.74 -12.52 -8.98
CA ARG A 75 -6.81 -13.13 -10.31
C ARG A 75 -6.47 -12.12 -11.40
N ILE A 76 -7.14 -10.95 -11.39
CA ILE A 76 -6.89 -9.88 -12.37
C ILE A 76 -5.41 -9.47 -12.36
N ALA A 77 -4.86 -9.22 -11.17
CA ALA A 77 -3.47 -8.82 -11.02
C ALA A 77 -2.49 -9.92 -11.44
N SER A 78 -2.81 -11.21 -11.18
CA SER A 78 -1.97 -12.32 -11.64
C SER A 78 -1.93 -12.41 -13.16
N ASP A 79 -3.08 -12.30 -13.82
CA ASP A 79 -3.19 -12.32 -15.28
C ASP A 79 -2.44 -11.14 -15.91
N TYR A 80 -2.58 -9.96 -15.32
CA TYR A 80 -1.93 -8.74 -15.83
C TYR A 80 -0.41 -8.72 -15.64
N THR A 81 0.05 -9.15 -14.47
CA THR A 81 1.48 -9.07 -14.10
C THR A 81 2.31 -10.24 -14.59
N GLY A 82 1.70 -11.41 -14.75
CA GLY A 82 2.37 -12.66 -15.09
C GLY A 82 2.99 -13.38 -13.89
N ILE A 83 2.79 -12.89 -12.66
CA ILE A 83 3.20 -13.57 -11.43
C ILE A 83 1.97 -14.00 -10.63
N LYS A 84 2.14 -14.99 -9.74
CA LYS A 84 1.08 -15.40 -8.83
C LYS A 84 0.90 -14.36 -7.72
N VAL A 85 -0.21 -13.63 -7.72
CA VAL A 85 -0.64 -12.79 -6.59
C VAL A 85 -1.30 -13.65 -5.54
N LYS A 86 -0.82 -13.56 -4.29
CA LYS A 86 -1.33 -14.36 -3.18
C LYS A 86 -2.53 -13.67 -2.53
N LYS A 87 -3.65 -14.38 -2.39
CA LYS A 87 -4.75 -13.92 -1.52
C LYS A 87 -4.29 -13.98 -0.07
N MET A 88 -4.19 -12.83 0.61
CA MET A 88 -3.74 -12.73 1.98
C MET A 88 -4.25 -11.42 2.60
N LEU A 89 -4.74 -11.47 3.83
CA LEU A 89 -5.11 -10.30 4.59
C LEU A 89 -3.86 -9.64 5.21
N PHE A 90 -3.89 -8.33 5.42
CA PHE A 90 -2.75 -7.58 5.97
C PHE A 90 -2.27 -8.13 7.32
N LYS A 91 -3.20 -8.53 8.19
CA LYS A 91 -2.89 -9.12 9.50
C LYS A 91 -2.18 -10.48 9.45
N GLU A 92 -2.23 -11.16 8.30
CA GLU A 92 -1.60 -12.46 8.10
C GLU A 92 -0.12 -12.36 7.70
N LEU A 93 0.42 -11.15 7.46
CA LEU A 93 1.84 -10.96 7.18
C LEU A 93 2.66 -11.49 8.36
N ASP A 94 3.53 -12.48 8.09
CA ASP A 94 4.36 -13.14 9.13
C ASP A 94 5.83 -13.30 8.73
N GLU A 95 6.24 -12.65 7.66
CA GLU A 95 7.60 -12.65 7.15
C GLU A 95 8.55 -11.93 8.12
N ILE A 96 9.82 -12.35 8.14
CA ILE A 96 10.88 -11.76 8.96
C ILE A 96 12.07 -11.42 8.05
N GLU A 97 12.51 -10.17 8.08
CA GLU A 97 13.73 -9.66 7.41
C GLU A 97 13.88 -10.15 5.96
N LYS A 98 12.77 -10.19 5.23
CA LYS A 98 12.70 -10.74 3.87
C LYS A 98 12.83 -9.66 2.80
N TYR A 99 12.22 -8.49 3.02
CA TYR A 99 12.03 -7.48 1.99
C TYR A 99 12.97 -6.28 2.17
N ASP A 100 13.51 -5.78 1.06
CA ASP A 100 14.21 -4.51 1.01
C ASP A 100 13.25 -3.33 1.01
N GLY A 101 12.00 -3.56 0.56
CA GLY A 101 10.93 -2.57 0.57
C GLY A 101 9.54 -3.19 0.65
N ILE A 102 8.60 -2.42 1.24
CA ILE A 102 7.17 -2.73 1.23
C ILE A 102 6.44 -1.55 0.62
N TRP A 103 5.65 -1.82 -0.42
CA TRP A 103 4.82 -0.86 -1.12
C TRP A 103 3.36 -1.06 -0.72
N ALA A 104 2.78 -0.11 0.02
CA ALA A 104 1.41 -0.15 0.52
C ALA A 104 0.61 1.07 -0.01
N CYS A 105 0.47 1.15 -1.33
CA CYS A 105 -0.18 2.28 -2.00
C CYS A 105 -1.70 2.25 -1.82
N ALA A 106 -2.25 3.22 -1.11
CA ALA A 106 -3.70 3.38 -0.92
C ALA A 106 -4.40 2.07 -0.47
N SER A 107 -3.73 1.23 0.32
CA SER A 107 -4.21 -0.11 0.69
C SER A 107 -4.55 -0.23 2.18
N ILE A 108 -3.59 0.01 3.08
CA ILE A 108 -3.77 -0.17 4.53
C ILE A 108 -4.63 0.93 5.20
N LEU A 109 -5.04 1.93 4.47
CA LEU A 109 -5.95 2.99 4.92
C LEU A 109 -7.37 2.49 5.26
N HIS A 110 -7.66 1.23 4.96
CA HIS A 110 -8.93 0.57 5.26
C HIS A 110 -8.95 -0.17 6.62
N LEU A 111 -7.86 -0.07 7.38
CA LEU A 111 -7.74 -0.69 8.70
C LEU A 111 -8.13 0.30 9.81
N HIS A 112 -8.74 -0.21 10.87
CA HIS A 112 -8.91 0.56 12.10
C HIS A 112 -7.56 0.85 12.75
N GLN A 113 -7.46 1.95 13.52
CA GLN A 113 -6.20 2.43 14.08
C GLN A 113 -5.40 1.35 14.83
N ASN A 114 -6.04 0.51 15.66
CA ASN A 114 -5.36 -0.56 16.39
C ASN A 114 -4.83 -1.67 15.46
N GLU A 115 -5.60 -2.02 14.43
CA GLU A 115 -5.18 -2.99 13.41
C GLU A 115 -4.04 -2.42 12.56
N LEU A 116 -4.12 -1.14 12.21
CA LEU A 116 -3.09 -0.43 11.47
C LEU A 116 -1.76 -0.43 12.23
N GLN A 117 -1.77 -0.16 13.54
CA GLN A 117 -0.55 -0.26 14.36
C GLN A 117 0.05 -1.67 14.36
N MET A 118 -0.79 -2.70 14.50
CA MET A 118 -0.34 -4.10 14.45
C MET A 118 0.27 -4.43 13.08
N VAL A 119 -0.37 -4.01 12.00
CA VAL A 119 0.11 -4.25 10.63
C VAL A 119 1.43 -3.51 10.39
N PHE A 120 1.58 -2.26 10.84
CA PHE A 120 2.87 -1.55 10.74
C PHE A 120 4.01 -2.29 11.44
N ARG A 121 3.79 -2.82 12.66
CA ARG A 121 4.81 -3.63 13.37
C ARG A 121 5.19 -4.87 12.57
N LYS A 122 4.23 -5.54 11.92
CA LYS A 122 4.47 -6.68 11.05
C LYS A 122 5.26 -6.29 9.78
N MET A 123 4.94 -5.15 9.18
CA MET A 123 5.68 -4.60 8.03
C MET A 123 7.15 -4.31 8.43
N VAL A 124 7.37 -3.64 9.57
CA VAL A 124 8.73 -3.37 10.08
C VAL A 124 9.50 -4.67 10.34
N ARG A 125 8.85 -5.70 10.91
CA ARG A 125 9.46 -7.01 11.13
C ARG A 125 9.83 -7.71 9.82
N ALA A 126 9.00 -7.57 8.79
CA ALA A 126 9.21 -8.17 7.48
C ALA A 126 10.33 -7.51 6.65
N LEU A 127 10.66 -6.26 6.97
CA LEU A 127 11.77 -5.55 6.34
C LEU A 127 13.12 -6.06 6.84
N LYS A 128 14.09 -6.14 5.94
CA LYS A 128 15.50 -6.19 6.27
C LYS A 128 15.94 -4.89 6.97
N ARG A 129 17.14 -4.89 7.55
CA ARG A 129 17.75 -3.68 8.08
C ARG A 129 17.85 -2.60 6.99
N ASP A 130 17.60 -1.35 7.35
CA ASP A 130 17.54 -0.19 6.44
C ASP A 130 16.45 -0.27 5.35
N GLY A 131 15.63 -1.32 5.35
CA GLY A 131 14.51 -1.47 4.42
C GLY A 131 13.46 -0.36 4.59
N ILE A 132 12.71 -0.11 3.53
CA ILE A 132 11.76 1.02 3.48
C ILE A 132 10.32 0.59 3.30
N ILE A 133 9.40 1.38 3.85
CA ILE A 133 7.96 1.28 3.60
C ILE A 133 7.52 2.53 2.85
N TYR A 134 6.84 2.36 1.72
CA TYR A 134 5.98 3.40 1.18
C TYR A 134 4.53 3.12 1.56
N THR A 135 3.81 4.15 1.98
CA THR A 135 2.37 4.08 2.19
C THR A 135 1.70 5.41 1.87
N SER A 136 0.42 5.37 1.52
CA SER A 136 -0.37 6.57 1.30
C SER A 136 -1.75 6.49 1.92
N PHE A 137 -2.21 7.63 2.43
CA PHE A 137 -3.52 7.83 3.03
C PHE A 137 -4.22 9.01 2.37
N LYS A 138 -5.54 9.05 2.41
CA LYS A 138 -6.25 10.28 2.08
C LYS A 138 -5.85 11.36 3.07
N TYR A 139 -5.65 12.58 2.55
CA TYR A 139 -5.27 13.71 3.38
C TYR A 139 -6.48 14.27 4.13
N GLY A 140 -6.41 14.32 5.45
CA GLY A 140 -7.46 14.87 6.32
C GLY A 140 -7.55 14.17 7.67
N ASP A 141 -8.65 14.42 8.38
CA ASP A 141 -8.88 13.93 9.75
C ASP A 141 -10.00 12.90 9.84
N PHE A 142 -10.62 12.54 8.73
CA PHE A 142 -11.76 11.63 8.73
C PHE A 142 -11.37 10.23 9.13
N GLU A 143 -12.22 9.61 9.94
CA GLU A 143 -12.17 8.18 10.24
C GLU A 143 -13.58 7.61 10.25
N GLY A 144 -13.85 6.57 9.43
CA GLY A 144 -15.16 5.97 9.34
C GLY A 144 -15.46 5.32 7.98
N GLU A 145 -16.74 5.05 7.73
CA GLU A 145 -17.18 4.42 6.48
C GLU A 145 -17.50 5.48 5.40
N ARG A 146 -16.99 5.28 4.18
CA ARG A 146 -17.32 6.02 2.96
C ARG A 146 -17.59 5.03 1.82
N ASN A 147 -18.72 5.14 1.16
CA ASN A 147 -19.05 4.33 -0.01
C ASN A 147 -18.82 2.81 0.21
N GLY A 148 -19.24 2.29 1.36
CA GLY A 148 -19.14 0.88 1.71
C GLY A 148 -17.76 0.38 2.10
N ARG A 149 -16.79 1.27 2.32
CA ARG A 149 -15.44 0.97 2.81
C ARG A 149 -15.10 1.82 4.01
N TYR A 150 -14.35 1.26 4.94
CA TYR A 150 -13.75 2.01 6.03
C TYR A 150 -12.53 2.78 5.54
N PHE A 151 -12.31 3.98 6.08
CA PHE A 151 -11.14 4.82 5.81
C PHE A 151 -10.64 5.45 7.11
N ILE A 152 -9.32 5.52 7.23
CA ILE A 152 -8.63 6.38 8.16
C ILE A 152 -7.76 7.35 7.35
N ASP A 153 -8.07 8.65 7.47
CA ASP A 153 -7.33 9.72 6.82
C ASP A 153 -6.25 10.26 7.78
N PHE A 154 -5.18 10.79 7.22
CA PHE A 154 -4.10 11.40 8.01
C PHE A 154 -3.71 12.77 7.47
N THR A 155 -3.46 13.69 8.40
CA THR A 155 -2.59 14.85 8.22
C THR A 155 -1.17 14.46 8.65
N GLU A 156 -0.16 15.29 8.30
CA GLU A 156 1.22 15.07 8.74
C GLU A 156 1.31 14.98 10.27
N GLU A 157 0.64 15.90 10.98
CA GLU A 157 0.64 15.92 12.44
C GLU A 157 0.04 14.64 13.04
N LYS A 158 -1.12 14.19 12.52
CA LYS A 158 -1.79 12.97 12.98
C LYS A 158 -0.93 11.74 12.72
N PHE A 159 -0.28 11.66 11.54
CA PHE A 159 0.60 10.54 11.21
C PHE A 159 1.87 10.54 12.06
N ASN A 160 2.49 11.70 12.29
CA ASN A 160 3.66 11.81 13.14
C ASN A 160 3.37 11.34 14.57
N LYS A 161 2.20 11.67 15.14
CA LYS A 161 1.76 11.13 16.45
C LYS A 161 1.53 9.62 16.41
N PHE A 162 0.97 9.10 15.30
CA PHE A 162 0.72 7.68 15.15
C PHE A 162 2.01 6.86 15.09
N ILE A 163 3.01 7.30 14.30
CA ILE A 163 4.24 6.54 14.07
C ILE A 163 5.16 6.50 15.30
N LEU A 164 5.05 7.43 16.23
CA LEU A 164 5.78 7.39 17.51
C LEU A 164 5.49 6.13 18.34
N ASN A 165 4.37 5.45 18.08
CA ASN A 165 3.99 4.21 18.77
C ASN A 165 4.51 2.94 18.05
N ILE A 166 5.30 3.10 16.98
CA ILE A 166 5.89 2.01 16.22
C ILE A 166 7.40 2.04 16.41
N GLU A 167 7.93 0.98 17.02
CA GLU A 167 9.36 0.87 17.28
C GLU A 167 10.17 0.53 16.01
N ASN A 168 11.46 0.85 16.02
CA ASN A 168 12.43 0.50 14.99
C ASN A 168 12.11 1.02 13.59
N VAL A 169 11.42 2.14 13.49
CA VAL A 169 11.10 2.80 12.23
C VAL A 169 11.10 4.31 12.41
N LYS A 170 11.53 5.03 11.40
CA LYS A 170 11.49 6.50 11.34
C LYS A 170 10.87 6.97 10.04
N LEU A 171 10.20 8.11 10.09
CA LEU A 171 9.76 8.82 8.90
C LEU A 171 11.00 9.38 8.16
N LYS A 172 11.11 9.07 6.87
CA LYS A 172 12.20 9.51 6.00
C LYS A 172 11.77 10.64 5.06
N GLU A 173 10.59 10.50 4.48
CA GLU A 173 10.03 11.48 3.54
C GLU A 173 8.50 11.54 3.71
N GLU A 174 7.95 12.73 3.55
CA GLU A 174 6.51 12.96 3.44
C GLU A 174 6.22 14.02 2.37
N TRP A 175 5.12 13.84 1.63
CA TRP A 175 4.66 14.82 0.64
C TRP A 175 3.18 14.64 0.32
N ILE A 176 2.55 15.69 -0.20
CA ILE A 176 1.15 15.69 -0.60
C ILE A 176 1.06 15.66 -2.13
N THR A 177 0.15 14.85 -2.66
CA THR A 177 -0.22 14.83 -4.08
C THR A 177 -1.73 14.97 -4.24
N CYS A 178 -2.17 15.37 -5.44
CA CYS A 178 -3.56 15.21 -5.85
C CYS A 178 -3.83 13.76 -6.31
N ASP A 179 -5.10 13.35 -6.33
CA ASP A 179 -5.48 12.07 -6.93
C ASP A 179 -5.23 12.11 -8.43
N VAL A 180 -4.50 11.12 -8.92
CA VAL A 180 -4.06 11.05 -10.32
C VAL A 180 -5.14 10.52 -11.28
N ARG A 181 -6.26 10.03 -10.75
CA ARG A 181 -7.37 9.53 -11.56
C ARG A 181 -8.19 10.69 -12.15
N PRO A 182 -8.68 10.54 -13.39
CA PRO A 182 -9.49 11.57 -14.03
C PRO A 182 -10.69 12.01 -13.16
N GLY A 183 -10.93 13.32 -13.09
CA GLY A 183 -12.06 13.92 -12.35
C GLY A 183 -11.92 13.93 -10.83
N ARG A 184 -10.75 13.57 -10.26
CA ARG A 184 -10.52 13.50 -8.81
C ARG A 184 -9.38 14.39 -8.30
N GLY A 185 -8.96 15.37 -9.09
CA GLY A 185 -7.81 16.25 -8.75
C GLY A 185 -7.96 17.07 -7.46
N GLU A 186 -9.16 17.25 -6.94
CA GLU A 186 -9.42 17.91 -5.65
C GLU A 186 -9.10 17.02 -4.43
N GLU A 187 -9.06 15.69 -4.62
CA GLU A 187 -8.72 14.75 -3.56
C GLU A 187 -7.21 14.72 -3.34
N LYS A 188 -6.80 14.98 -2.10
CA LYS A 188 -5.39 14.96 -1.72
C LYS A 188 -4.99 13.67 -1.03
N TRP A 189 -3.73 13.31 -1.20
CA TRP A 189 -3.11 12.14 -0.61
C TRP A 189 -1.85 12.52 0.16
N LEU A 190 -1.73 12.07 1.39
CA LEU A 190 -0.48 12.08 2.14
C LEU A 190 0.32 10.84 1.75
N ASN A 191 1.51 11.06 1.23
CA ASN A 191 2.46 10.01 0.84
C ASN A 191 3.62 10.01 1.84
N LEU A 192 4.07 8.83 2.21
CA LEU A 192 5.01 8.63 3.29
C LEU A 192 6.04 7.56 2.91
N ILE A 193 7.31 7.85 3.14
CA ILE A 193 8.37 6.83 3.13
C ILE A 193 8.95 6.74 4.53
N LEU A 194 8.93 5.53 5.07
CA LEU A 194 9.52 5.19 6.37
C LEU A 194 10.73 4.28 6.15
N GLN A 195 11.67 4.31 7.07
CA GLN A 195 12.86 3.45 7.04
C GLN A 195 12.99 2.71 8.36
N LYS A 196 13.22 1.38 8.29
CA LYS A 196 13.60 0.56 9.43
C LYS A 196 15.00 0.96 9.92
N ASN A 197 15.16 1.08 11.24
CA ASN A 197 16.45 1.42 11.89
C ASN A 197 17.39 0.23 11.92
#